data_7de78e914d211493dd881c0947ceb488
#
_entry.id   7de78e914d211493dd881c0947ceb488
#
_cell.length_a   1.000
_cell.length_b   1.000
_cell.length_c   1.000
_cell.angle_alpha   90.00
_cell.angle_beta   90.00
_cell.angle_gamma   90.00
#
_symmetry.space_group_name_H-M   'P 1'
#
loop_
_entity.id
_entity.type
_entity.pdbx_description
1 polymer ?
#
loop_
_entity_poly.entity_id
_entity_poly.type
_entity_poly.pdbx_seq_one_letter_code
_entity_poly.pdbx_strand_id
1 'polypeptide(L)'
;MPMPGSQVGAISVSTSAPPQANLLLQRFQTAVGGGNGPVHAGTQGVQPAQQISLGDPKIDQLGSQMIAGVQAEGTRTTLTIPAGQIGNQNPLLIVTERWYSKNLEATVLAKHSDPRFGTSSYQLSNIQRTEPPASLFQIPSGYTIEEGR
;
A
#
# COMPACT_ATOMS: atom_id res chain seq x y z
N MET A 1 4.44 -37.98 -7.88
CA MET A 1 3.19 -37.22 -7.84
C MET A 1 3.56 -35.76 -7.83
N PRO A 2 3.27 -34.97 -8.87
CA PRO A 2 3.57 -33.54 -8.87
C PRO A 2 2.56 -32.81 -7.98
N MET A 3 3.04 -31.92 -7.13
CA MET A 3 2.23 -31.02 -6.31
C MET A 3 1.48 -30.03 -7.21
N PRO A 4 0.17 -29.78 -7.00
CA PRO A 4 -0.54 -28.75 -7.75
C PRO A 4 -0.07 -27.37 -7.28
N GLY A 5 0.49 -26.60 -8.22
CA GLY A 5 0.82 -25.19 -8.02
C GLY A 5 -0.44 -24.37 -7.75
N SER A 6 -0.48 -23.67 -6.62
CA SER A 6 -1.58 -22.77 -6.27
C SER A 6 -1.56 -21.57 -7.22
N GLN A 7 -2.54 -21.49 -8.11
CA GLN A 7 -2.76 -20.32 -8.95
C GLN A 7 -3.85 -19.44 -8.32
N VAL A 8 -3.55 -18.16 -8.24
CA VAL A 8 -4.46 -17.13 -7.73
C VAL A 8 -5.34 -16.65 -8.88
N GLY A 9 -6.61 -16.98 -8.83
CA GLY A 9 -7.60 -16.51 -9.81
C GLY A 9 -7.94 -15.02 -9.62
N ALA A 10 -8.60 -14.44 -10.61
CA ALA A 10 -8.87 -13.01 -10.81
C ALA A 10 -9.09 -12.19 -9.53
N ILE A 11 -8.28 -11.16 -9.37
CA ILE A 11 -8.34 -10.21 -8.26
C ILE A 11 -9.21 -9.03 -8.69
N SER A 12 -10.36 -8.82 -8.02
CA SER A 12 -11.14 -7.60 -8.17
C SER A 12 -10.66 -6.59 -7.12
N VAL A 13 -10.03 -5.53 -7.55
CA VAL A 13 -9.62 -4.42 -6.69
C VAL A 13 -10.65 -3.31 -6.82
N SER A 14 -11.45 -3.11 -5.77
CA SER A 14 -12.30 -1.93 -5.63
C SER A 14 -11.58 -0.88 -4.80
N THR A 15 -10.98 0.11 -5.45
CA THR A 15 -10.34 1.24 -4.79
C THR A 15 -11.26 2.45 -4.86
N SER A 16 -11.82 2.85 -3.73
CA SER A 16 -12.52 4.12 -3.58
C SER A 16 -11.64 5.17 -2.92
N ALA A 17 -10.37 5.29 -3.35
CA ALA A 17 -9.49 6.34 -2.90
C ALA A 17 -9.37 7.44 -3.97
N PRO A 18 -9.45 8.73 -3.62
CA PRO A 18 -9.17 9.79 -4.55
C PRO A 18 -7.69 9.73 -5.00
N PRO A 19 -7.39 10.04 -6.27
CA PRO A 19 -6.05 9.88 -6.87
C PRO A 19 -4.94 10.75 -6.22
N GLN A 20 -5.30 11.61 -5.30
CA GLN A 20 -4.38 12.54 -4.64
C GLN A 20 -3.53 11.91 -3.53
N ALA A 21 -3.96 10.80 -2.93
CA ALA A 21 -3.25 10.20 -1.79
C ALA A 21 -1.92 9.54 -2.20
N ASN A 22 -1.81 9.05 -3.42
CA ASN A 22 -0.60 8.38 -3.92
C ASN A 22 0.53 9.36 -4.29
N LEU A 23 0.19 10.59 -4.69
CA LEU A 23 1.20 11.61 -5.03
C LEU A 23 1.93 12.16 -3.79
N LEU A 24 1.25 12.19 -2.64
CA LEU A 24 1.87 12.66 -1.41
C LEU A 24 2.91 11.68 -0.87
N LEU A 25 2.64 10.37 -0.95
CA LEU A 25 3.59 9.35 -0.49
C LEU A 25 4.87 9.33 -1.36
N GLN A 26 4.75 9.52 -2.67
CA GLN A 26 5.91 9.59 -3.56
C GLN A 26 6.77 10.83 -3.33
N ARG A 27 6.18 11.96 -2.95
CA ARG A 27 6.93 13.19 -2.65
C ARG A 27 7.76 13.08 -1.37
N PHE A 28 7.35 12.26 -0.40
CA PHE A 28 8.13 12.04 0.83
C PHE A 28 9.35 11.14 0.61
N GLN A 29 9.32 10.23 -0.36
CA GLN A 29 10.46 9.35 -0.64
C GLN A 29 11.58 10.01 -1.44
N THR A 30 11.30 11.06 -2.19
CA THR A 30 12.32 11.79 -2.98
C THR A 30 13.07 12.86 -2.17
N ALA A 31 12.59 13.22 -0.98
CA ALA A 31 13.23 14.25 -0.16
C ALA A 31 14.40 13.73 0.74
N VAL A 32 14.65 12.42 0.77
CA VAL A 32 15.68 11.79 1.64
C VAL A 32 16.91 11.30 0.85
N GLY A 33 16.99 11.57 -0.46
CA GLY A 33 18.15 11.23 -1.29
C GLY A 33 19.22 12.31 -1.27
N GLY A 34 20.31 12.11 -0.48
CA GLY A 34 21.44 13.00 -0.40
C GLY A 34 22.19 13.12 -1.74
N GLY A 35 22.48 14.35 -2.13
CA GLY A 35 23.39 14.69 -3.22
C GLY A 35 24.39 15.74 -2.73
N ASN A 36 25.67 15.34 -2.52
CA ASN A 36 26.78 16.25 -2.35
C ASN A 36 27.11 16.92 -3.69
N GLY A 37 26.80 18.20 -3.81
CA GLY A 37 27.30 19.06 -4.88
C GLY A 37 27.67 20.44 -4.33
N PRO A 38 28.72 21.13 -4.85
CA PRO A 38 29.19 22.40 -4.31
C PRO A 38 28.16 23.51 -4.58
N VAL A 39 27.71 24.16 -3.51
CA VAL A 39 26.76 25.28 -3.53
C VAL A 39 27.48 26.58 -3.81
N HIS A 40 27.15 27.24 -4.92
CA HIS A 40 27.45 28.63 -5.11
C HIS A 40 26.46 29.52 -4.30
N ALA A 41 26.99 30.37 -3.47
CA ALA A 41 26.27 31.28 -2.61
C ALA A 41 25.47 32.30 -3.44
N GLY A 42 24.14 32.21 -3.29
CA GLY A 42 23.19 33.24 -3.67
C GLY A 42 22.20 33.38 -2.52
N THR A 43 22.43 34.41 -1.70
CA THR A 43 21.64 34.76 -0.53
C THR A 43 20.24 35.19 -0.93
N GLN A 44 19.23 34.33 -0.75
CA GLN A 44 17.88 34.75 -0.38
C GLN A 44 17.33 33.63 0.52
N GLY A 45 16.95 34.05 1.76
CA GLY A 45 16.58 33.16 2.86
C GLY A 45 15.48 32.15 2.51
N VAL A 46 15.90 30.99 2.11
CA VAL A 46 15.05 29.80 2.13
C VAL A 46 14.99 29.38 3.59
N GLN A 47 13.87 29.68 4.24
CA GLN A 47 13.61 29.11 5.56
C GLN A 47 13.79 27.60 5.47
N PRO A 48 14.57 26.98 6.38
CA PRO A 48 14.71 25.54 6.37
C PRO A 48 13.31 24.94 6.47
N ALA A 49 12.96 24.05 5.55
CA ALA A 49 11.72 23.30 5.63
C ALA A 49 11.64 22.71 7.03
N GLN A 50 10.61 23.12 7.79
CA GLN A 50 10.41 22.59 9.13
C GLN A 50 10.30 21.08 9.03
N GLN A 51 11.29 20.37 9.55
CA GLN A 51 11.25 18.93 9.65
C GLN A 51 10.06 18.58 10.54
N ILE A 52 9.02 18.01 9.92
CA ILE A 52 7.88 17.48 10.66
C ILE A 52 8.41 16.32 11.49
N SER A 53 8.56 16.52 12.79
CA SER A 53 8.92 15.45 13.72
C SER A 53 7.69 14.57 13.91
N LEU A 54 7.59 13.52 13.11
CA LEU A 54 6.60 12.46 13.33
C LEU A 54 7.10 11.63 14.51
N GLY A 55 6.23 11.41 15.49
CA GLY A 55 6.53 10.47 16.58
C GLY A 55 6.79 9.05 16.04
N ASP A 56 7.47 8.23 16.84
CA ASP A 56 7.71 6.84 16.48
C ASP A 56 6.38 6.11 16.26
N PRO A 57 6.25 5.31 15.18
CA PRO A 57 5.04 4.57 14.92
C PRO A 57 4.83 3.48 15.98
N LYS A 58 3.67 3.46 16.62
CA LYS A 58 3.24 2.39 17.49
C LYS A 58 2.69 1.24 16.65
N ILE A 59 3.19 0.01 16.87
CA ILE A 59 2.77 -1.18 16.14
C ILE A 59 2.09 -2.14 17.12
N ASP A 60 0.83 -2.45 16.87
CA ASP A 60 0.03 -3.39 17.64
C ASP A 60 -0.29 -4.63 16.77
N GLN A 61 -0.12 -5.83 17.33
CA GLN A 61 -0.54 -7.08 16.71
C GLN A 61 -2.02 -7.31 17.00
N LEU A 62 -2.83 -7.51 15.95
CA LEU A 62 -4.28 -7.70 16.05
C LEU A 62 -4.68 -9.18 16.13
N GLY A 63 -3.70 -10.11 16.07
CA GLY A 63 -3.95 -11.53 16.01
C GLY A 63 -4.34 -12.02 14.61
N SER A 64 -5.02 -13.18 14.58
CA SER A 64 -5.42 -13.83 13.33
C SER A 64 -6.94 -13.87 13.19
N GLN A 65 -7.43 -13.69 11.98
CA GLN A 65 -8.86 -13.86 11.65
C GLN A 65 -9.05 -14.37 10.22
N MET A 66 -10.25 -14.88 9.95
CA MET A 66 -10.66 -15.28 8.58
C MET A 66 -11.20 -14.06 7.83
N ILE A 67 -10.61 -13.75 6.67
CA ILE A 67 -11.04 -12.67 5.77
C ILE A 67 -11.21 -13.25 4.37
N ALA A 68 -12.40 -13.08 3.79
CA ALA A 68 -12.73 -13.61 2.47
C ALA A 68 -12.38 -15.12 2.29
N GLY A 69 -12.56 -15.92 3.36
CA GLY A 69 -12.31 -17.36 3.35
C GLY A 69 -10.85 -17.77 3.52
N VAL A 70 -9.94 -16.84 3.81
CA VAL A 70 -8.52 -17.13 4.07
C VAL A 70 -8.08 -16.59 5.42
N GLN A 71 -7.18 -17.33 6.08
CA GLN A 71 -6.60 -16.90 7.35
C GLN A 71 -5.59 -15.77 7.10
N ALA A 72 -5.71 -14.70 7.88
CA ALA A 72 -4.82 -13.54 7.82
C ALA A 72 -4.40 -13.10 9.22
N GLU A 73 -3.18 -12.58 9.32
CA GLU A 73 -2.62 -11.97 10.52
C GLU A 73 -2.71 -10.45 10.41
N GLY A 74 -3.21 -9.81 11.46
CA GLY A 74 -3.47 -8.37 11.49
C GLY A 74 -2.38 -7.60 12.23
N THR A 75 -2.00 -6.46 11.67
CA THR A 75 -1.10 -5.49 12.29
C THR A 75 -1.73 -4.11 12.17
N ARG A 76 -1.71 -3.33 13.26
CA ARG A 76 -2.11 -1.93 13.28
C ARG A 76 -0.89 -1.07 13.54
N THR A 77 -0.66 -0.09 12.68
CA THR A 77 0.35 0.94 12.87
C THR A 77 -0.35 2.26 13.15
N THR A 78 -0.01 2.91 14.27
CA THR A 78 -0.52 4.23 14.63
C THR A 78 0.63 5.22 14.62
N LEU A 79 0.52 6.25 13.79
CA LEU A 79 1.44 7.36 13.72
C LEU A 79 0.77 8.60 14.33
N THR A 80 1.43 9.25 15.28
CA THR A 80 0.92 10.48 15.90
C THR A 80 1.63 11.69 15.34
N ILE A 81 0.88 12.66 14.85
CA ILE A 81 1.37 14.01 14.56
C ILE A 81 1.06 14.85 15.80
N PRO A 82 2.07 15.32 16.54
CA PRO A 82 1.85 16.16 17.74
C PRO A 82 1.09 17.44 17.41
N ALA A 83 0.41 18.00 18.43
CA ALA A 83 -0.23 19.31 18.30
C ALA A 83 0.78 20.39 17.88
N GLY A 84 0.36 21.31 17.01
CA GLY A 84 1.17 22.42 16.53
C GLY A 84 2.15 22.10 15.40
N GLN A 85 2.42 20.84 15.09
CA GLN A 85 3.44 20.44 14.10
C GLN A 85 3.08 20.86 12.65
N ILE A 86 1.81 20.85 12.33
CA ILE A 86 1.30 21.23 11.00
C ILE A 86 0.15 22.25 11.10
N GLY A 87 0.10 23.04 12.19
CA GLY A 87 -0.98 23.98 12.48
C GLY A 87 -2.21 23.34 13.14
N ASN A 88 -2.13 22.09 13.52
CA ASN A 88 -3.19 21.36 14.22
C ASN A 88 -3.23 21.73 15.70
N GLN A 89 -4.45 21.98 16.25
CA GLN A 89 -4.63 22.30 17.67
C GLN A 89 -4.47 21.06 18.56
N ASN A 90 -4.88 19.89 18.07
CA ASN A 90 -4.83 18.62 18.79
C ASN A 90 -3.93 17.62 18.05
N PRO A 91 -3.34 16.62 18.73
CA PRO A 91 -2.62 15.56 18.08
C PRO A 91 -3.53 14.83 17.05
N LEU A 92 -2.96 14.50 15.90
CA LEU A 92 -3.65 13.73 14.86
C LEU A 92 -3.09 12.32 14.84
N LEU A 93 -4.00 11.33 14.84
CA LEU A 93 -3.66 9.92 14.78
C LEU A 93 -3.92 9.40 13.36
N ILE A 94 -2.88 8.97 12.71
CA ILE A 94 -2.95 8.27 11.42
C ILE A 94 -2.86 6.77 11.72
N VAL A 95 -3.89 6.02 11.38
CA VAL A 95 -4.00 4.60 11.69
C VAL A 95 -4.01 3.80 10.39
N THR A 96 -3.12 2.82 10.31
CA THR A 96 -3.08 1.86 9.21
C THR A 96 -3.24 0.45 9.78
N GLU A 97 -4.25 -0.27 9.32
CA GLU A 97 -4.45 -1.70 9.59
C GLU A 97 -4.14 -2.50 8.34
N ARG A 98 -3.38 -3.57 8.51
CA ARG A 98 -3.01 -4.49 7.43
C ARG A 98 -3.22 -5.92 7.88
N TRP A 99 -3.92 -6.68 7.06
CA TRP A 99 -4.16 -8.09 7.25
C TRP A 99 -3.48 -8.89 6.13
N TYR A 100 -2.50 -9.67 6.49
CA TYR A 100 -1.66 -10.43 5.56
C TYR A 100 -1.95 -11.92 5.68
N SER A 101 -2.19 -12.58 4.56
CA SER A 101 -2.35 -14.03 4.50
C SER A 101 -1.05 -14.67 4.04
N LYS A 102 -0.47 -15.51 4.91
CA LYS A 102 0.72 -16.31 4.58
C LYS A 102 0.42 -17.35 3.50
N ASN A 103 -0.82 -17.87 3.49
CA ASN A 103 -1.24 -18.88 2.52
C ASN A 103 -1.39 -18.33 1.09
N LEU A 104 -1.65 -17.04 0.95
CA LEU A 104 -1.76 -16.33 -0.32
C LEU A 104 -0.51 -15.50 -0.64
N GLU A 105 0.37 -15.34 0.34
CA GLU A 105 1.50 -14.41 0.28
C GLU A 105 1.07 -12.98 -0.10
N ALA A 106 -0.13 -12.57 0.34
CA ALA A 106 -0.75 -11.31 -0.06
C ALA A 106 -1.46 -10.61 1.10
N THR A 107 -1.56 -9.28 0.99
CA THR A 107 -2.44 -8.48 1.87
C THR A 107 -3.89 -8.68 1.41
N VAL A 108 -4.75 -9.16 2.29
CA VAL A 108 -6.16 -9.45 2.00
C VAL A 108 -7.09 -8.32 2.42
N LEU A 109 -6.67 -7.52 3.40
CA LEU A 109 -7.39 -6.33 3.83
C LEU A 109 -6.38 -5.28 4.28
N ALA A 110 -6.57 -4.04 3.85
CA ALA A 110 -5.88 -2.87 4.38
C ALA A 110 -6.88 -1.75 4.60
N LYS A 111 -6.74 -1.04 5.74
CA LYS A 111 -7.48 0.16 6.07
C LYS A 111 -6.51 1.25 6.45
N HIS A 112 -6.74 2.44 5.94
CA HIS A 112 -5.97 3.63 6.29
C HIS A 112 -6.94 4.73 6.71
N SER A 113 -6.70 5.32 7.86
CA SER A 113 -7.49 6.42 8.41
C SER A 113 -6.60 7.59 8.75
N ASP A 114 -6.85 8.72 8.12
CA ASP A 114 -6.18 9.98 8.38
C ASP A 114 -7.26 11.05 8.62
N PRO A 115 -7.29 11.72 9.78
CA PRO A 115 -8.30 12.74 10.10
C PRO A 115 -8.38 13.89 9.09
N ARG A 116 -7.32 14.12 8.32
CA ARG A 116 -7.23 15.20 7.33
C ARG A 116 -7.84 14.80 5.97
N PHE A 117 -7.81 13.51 5.63
CA PHE A 117 -8.17 13.01 4.31
C PHE A 117 -9.30 11.97 4.34
N GLY A 118 -9.67 11.49 5.54
CA GLY A 118 -10.69 10.47 5.73
C GLY A 118 -10.12 9.05 5.80
N THR A 119 -10.99 8.08 5.52
CA THR A 119 -10.65 6.67 5.60
C THR A 119 -10.72 6.02 4.22
N SER A 120 -9.70 5.25 3.88
CA SER A 120 -9.69 4.39 2.71
C SER A 120 -9.56 2.93 3.13
N SER A 121 -10.14 2.02 2.36
CA SER A 121 -10.04 0.58 2.60
C SER A 121 -9.83 -0.17 1.29
N TYR A 122 -9.07 -1.25 1.39
CA TYR A 122 -8.82 -2.22 0.34
C TYR A 122 -9.12 -3.60 0.88
N GLN A 123 -9.84 -4.42 0.13
CA GLN A 123 -10.11 -5.80 0.51
C GLN A 123 -10.15 -6.68 -0.73
N LEU A 124 -9.48 -7.84 -0.65
CA LEU A 124 -9.63 -8.90 -1.64
C LEU A 124 -10.99 -9.57 -1.48
N SER A 125 -11.64 -9.84 -2.60
CA SER A 125 -12.90 -10.60 -2.66
C SER A 125 -12.80 -11.66 -3.76
N ASN A 126 -13.70 -12.66 -3.71
CA ASN A 126 -13.78 -13.73 -4.70
C ASN A 126 -12.42 -14.46 -4.91
N ILE A 127 -11.76 -14.79 -3.82
CA ILE A 127 -10.50 -15.51 -3.88
C ILE A 127 -10.76 -16.94 -4.34
N GLN A 128 -10.33 -17.25 -5.56
CA GLN A 128 -10.42 -18.58 -6.14
C GLN A 128 -9.02 -19.18 -6.19
N ARG A 129 -8.90 -20.42 -5.68
CA ARG A 129 -7.63 -21.18 -5.63
C ARG A 129 -7.66 -22.36 -6.61
N THR A 130 -8.61 -22.34 -7.53
CA THR A 130 -8.71 -23.33 -8.61
C THR A 130 -7.82 -22.93 -9.77
N GLU A 131 -7.24 -23.93 -10.43
CA GLU A 131 -6.49 -23.70 -11.66
C GLU A 131 -7.40 -23.06 -12.72
N PRO A 132 -6.96 -21.97 -13.37
CA PRO A 132 -7.72 -21.38 -14.46
C PRO A 132 -7.92 -22.38 -15.60
N PRO A 133 -9.07 -22.37 -16.30
CA PRO A 133 -9.29 -23.25 -17.42
C PRO A 133 -8.24 -23.06 -18.51
N ALA A 134 -7.73 -24.17 -19.06
CA ALA A 134 -6.66 -24.17 -20.06
C ALA A 134 -7.01 -23.32 -21.32
N SER A 135 -8.29 -23.11 -21.59
CA SER A 135 -8.76 -22.25 -22.68
C SER A 135 -8.31 -20.78 -22.58
N LEU A 136 -8.01 -20.29 -21.37
CA LEU A 136 -7.50 -18.93 -21.17
C LEU A 136 -6.05 -18.76 -21.67
N PHE A 137 -5.32 -19.87 -21.86
CA PHE A 137 -3.93 -19.87 -22.30
C PHE A 137 -3.81 -20.30 -23.76
N GLN A 138 -4.93 -20.56 -24.44
CA GLN A 138 -4.95 -20.90 -25.85
C GLN A 138 -5.04 -19.64 -26.70
N ILE A 139 -4.35 -19.67 -27.83
CA ILE A 139 -4.46 -18.61 -28.83
C ILE A 139 -5.86 -18.65 -29.42
N PRO A 140 -6.63 -17.56 -29.41
CA PRO A 140 -7.96 -17.52 -30.00
C PRO A 140 -7.90 -17.90 -31.50
N SER A 141 -8.92 -18.61 -31.98
CA SER A 141 -9.04 -18.96 -33.40
C SER A 141 -9.08 -17.68 -34.26
N GLY A 142 -8.18 -17.59 -35.24
CA GLY A 142 -8.02 -16.42 -36.10
C GLY A 142 -6.76 -15.58 -35.88
N TYR A 143 -5.96 -15.93 -34.86
CA TYR A 143 -4.63 -15.32 -34.65
C TYR A 143 -3.54 -16.26 -35.12
N THR A 144 -2.53 -15.71 -35.77
CA THR A 144 -1.31 -16.42 -36.20
C THR A 144 -0.14 -15.97 -35.34
N ILE A 145 0.68 -16.92 -34.88
CA ILE A 145 1.91 -16.58 -34.14
C ILE A 145 2.97 -16.17 -35.17
N GLU A 146 3.46 -14.93 -35.11
CA GLU A 146 4.68 -14.54 -35.80
C GLU A 146 5.87 -14.69 -34.86
N GLU A 147 6.80 -15.56 -35.21
CA GLU A 147 8.09 -15.64 -34.51
C GLU A 147 8.91 -14.41 -34.92
N GLY A 148 9.08 -13.47 -33.98
CA GLY A 148 9.96 -12.33 -34.17
C GLY A 148 11.41 -12.78 -34.38
N ARG A 149 12.00 -12.39 -35.51
CA ARG A 149 13.43 -12.58 -35.82
C ARG A 149 14.28 -11.57 -35.05
#